data_4a087fd5eb70dcb3b22b0b1a5aa6a5d4
#
_entry.id   4a087fd5eb70dcb3b22b0b1a5aa6a5d4
#
_cell.length_a   1.000
_cell.length_b   1.000
_cell.length_c   1.000
_cell.angle_alpha   90.00
_cell.angle_beta   90.00
_cell.angle_gamma   90.00
#
_symmetry.space_group_name_H-M   'P 1'
#
loop_
_entity.id
_entity.type
_entity.pdbx_description
1 polymer ?
#
loop_
_entity_poly.entity_id
_entity_poly.type
_entity_poly.pdbx_seq_one_letter_code
_entity_poly.pdbx_strand_id
1 'polypeptide(L)'
;MATYVKTANKGEVRVLFSVPKRYFRKAVDRNRYKRLLRESYRLNKETVTTAITDKDFGLDIALTATSNQKPTFRRIETVMIAILKGIIYEEDN
;
A
#
# COMPACT_ATOMS: atom_id res chain seq x y z
N MET A 1 7.26 -4.85 0.83
CA MET A 1 6.61 -5.88 0.01
C MET A 1 5.11 -5.61 -0.09
N ALA A 2 4.54 -5.89 -1.25
CA ALA A 2 3.11 -5.72 -1.44
C ALA A 2 2.51 -7.01 -1.99
N THR A 3 1.37 -7.40 -1.44
CA THR A 3 0.55 -8.48 -1.97
C THR A 3 -0.87 -7.97 -2.09
N TYR A 4 -1.64 -8.54 -3.02
CA TYR A 4 -3.04 -8.17 -3.15
C TYR A 4 -3.87 -9.35 -3.61
N VAL A 5 -5.16 -9.30 -3.29
CA VAL A 5 -6.12 -10.29 -3.75
C VAL A 5 -7.36 -9.58 -4.27
N LYS A 6 -8.00 -10.19 -5.26
CA LYS A 6 -9.30 -9.71 -5.76
C LYS A 6 -10.39 -10.14 -4.80
N THR A 7 -11.39 -9.28 -4.63
CA THR A 7 -12.53 -9.56 -3.76
C THR A 7 -13.84 -9.41 -4.53
N ALA A 8 -14.93 -9.88 -3.92
CA ALA A 8 -16.26 -9.72 -4.49
C ALA A 8 -16.85 -8.31 -4.28
N ASN A 9 -16.15 -7.45 -3.57
CA ASN A 9 -16.62 -6.09 -3.26
C ASN A 9 -16.32 -5.14 -4.42
N LYS A 10 -17.23 -5.07 -5.37
CA LYS A 10 -17.05 -4.33 -6.63
C LYS A 10 -16.62 -2.88 -6.42
N GLY A 11 -15.52 -2.51 -7.05
CA GLY A 11 -14.99 -1.15 -7.04
C GLY A 11 -14.37 -0.71 -5.73
N GLU A 12 -14.26 -1.59 -4.72
CA GLU A 12 -13.73 -1.26 -3.41
C GLU A 12 -12.25 -1.61 -3.30
N VAL A 13 -11.46 -0.69 -2.75
CA VAL A 13 -10.04 -0.93 -2.46
C VAL A 13 -9.82 -0.77 -0.97
N ARG A 14 -9.32 -1.83 -0.33
CA ARG A 14 -8.95 -1.81 1.08
C ARG A 14 -7.45 -2.07 1.20
N VAL A 15 -6.81 -1.36 2.13
CA VAL A 15 -5.35 -1.45 2.30
C VAL A 15 -5.01 -1.71 3.75
N LEU A 16 -4.17 -2.70 3.98
CA LEU A 16 -3.61 -3.03 5.28
C LEU A 16 -2.13 -2.67 5.30
N PHE A 17 -1.69 -1.97 6.34
CA PHE A 17 -0.28 -1.61 6.52
C PHE A 17 0.31 -2.40 7.67
N SER A 18 1.48 -2.99 7.47
CA SER A 18 2.16 -3.80 8.47
C SER A 18 3.63 -3.42 8.57
N VAL A 19 4.10 -3.24 9.81
CA VAL A 19 5.52 -2.98 10.09
C VAL A 19 5.96 -4.00 11.15
N PRO A 20 6.67 -5.07 10.74
CA PRO A 20 7.04 -6.13 11.66
C PRO A 20 7.99 -5.70 12.77
N LYS A 21 7.81 -6.29 13.96
CA LYS A 21 8.68 -6.03 15.11
C LYS A 21 10.15 -6.35 14.85
N ARG A 22 10.42 -7.33 14.00
CA ARG A 22 11.80 -7.73 13.70
C ARG A 22 12.61 -6.62 13.04
N TYR A 23 11.95 -5.67 12.37
CA TYR A 23 12.63 -4.53 11.75
C TYR A 23 12.65 -3.31 12.65
N PHE A 24 11.61 -3.14 13.47
CA PHE A 24 11.49 -1.98 14.37
C PHE A 24 10.94 -2.45 15.71
N ARG A 25 11.82 -2.59 16.69
CA ARG A 25 11.44 -3.10 18.01
C ARG A 25 10.56 -2.14 18.80
N LYS A 26 10.79 -0.83 18.64
CA LYS A 26 10.04 0.18 19.37
C LYS A 26 8.70 0.43 18.70
N ALA A 27 7.64 0.40 19.50
CA ALA A 27 6.29 0.67 18.99
C ALA A 27 6.17 2.06 18.37
N VAL A 28 6.87 3.06 18.92
CA VAL A 28 6.84 4.42 18.40
C VAL A 28 7.39 4.48 16.98
N ASP A 29 8.43 3.71 16.69
CA ASP A 29 9.02 3.67 15.34
C ASP A 29 8.10 2.97 14.35
N ARG A 30 7.46 1.86 14.77
CA ARG A 30 6.49 1.16 13.93
C ARG A 30 5.29 2.05 13.62
N ASN A 31 4.78 2.78 14.61
CA ASN A 31 3.63 3.65 14.42
C ASN A 31 3.96 4.82 13.49
N ARG A 32 5.18 5.36 13.59
CA ARG A 32 5.64 6.40 12.69
C ARG A 32 5.71 5.91 11.26
N TYR A 33 6.24 4.72 11.05
CA TYR A 33 6.33 4.11 9.72
C TYR A 33 4.93 3.90 9.13
N LYS A 34 4.01 3.34 9.93
CA LYS A 34 2.62 3.15 9.49
C LYS A 34 1.95 4.46 9.10
N ARG A 35 2.22 5.53 9.87
CA ARG A 35 1.68 6.85 9.55
C ARG A 35 2.16 7.34 8.20
N LEU A 36 3.45 7.18 7.92
CA LEU A 36 4.02 7.58 6.64
C LEU A 36 3.44 6.75 5.48
N LEU A 37 3.24 5.45 5.69
CA LEU A 37 2.61 4.59 4.70
C LEU A 37 1.17 5.03 4.40
N ARG A 38 0.39 5.30 5.44
CA ARG A 38 -1.00 5.76 5.27
C ARG A 38 -1.06 7.10 4.55
N GLU A 39 -0.20 8.03 4.92
CA GLU A 39 -0.18 9.36 4.29
C GLU A 39 0.20 9.25 2.82
N SER A 40 1.22 8.48 2.51
CA SER A 40 1.64 8.24 1.13
C SER A 40 0.53 7.60 0.30
N TYR A 41 -0.17 6.61 0.86
CA TYR A 41 -1.29 5.98 0.18
C TYR A 41 -2.43 6.98 -0.03
N ARG A 42 -2.78 7.75 1.00
CA ARG A 42 -3.87 8.73 0.92
C ARG A 42 -3.64 9.73 -0.22
N LEU A 43 -2.40 10.18 -0.38
CA LEU A 43 -2.06 11.16 -1.42
C LEU A 43 -2.02 10.56 -2.83
N ASN A 44 -1.85 9.25 -2.96
CA ASN A 44 -1.66 8.59 -4.25
C ASN A 44 -2.75 7.56 -4.58
N LYS A 45 -3.76 7.43 -3.74
CA LYS A 45 -4.77 6.36 -3.88
C LYS A 45 -5.61 6.46 -5.15
N GLU A 46 -5.78 7.66 -5.71
CA GLU A 46 -6.58 7.82 -6.92
C GLU A 46 -6.10 6.96 -8.08
N THR A 47 -4.78 6.71 -8.14
CA THR A 47 -4.21 5.85 -9.16
C THR A 47 -4.90 4.49 -9.20
N VAL A 48 -5.09 3.89 -8.02
CA VAL A 48 -5.69 2.55 -7.94
C VAL A 48 -7.21 2.61 -7.81
N THR A 49 -7.75 3.57 -7.06
CA THR A 49 -9.20 3.63 -6.86
C THR A 49 -9.93 3.96 -8.16
N THR A 50 -9.40 4.88 -8.96
CA THR A 50 -9.98 5.22 -10.26
C THR A 50 -9.95 4.02 -11.20
N ALA A 51 -8.84 3.28 -11.22
CA ALA A 51 -8.70 2.11 -12.10
C ALA A 51 -9.68 0.99 -11.74
N ILE A 52 -10.06 0.86 -10.46
CA ILE A 52 -10.90 -0.23 -9.97
C ILE A 52 -12.39 0.13 -9.94
N THR A 53 -12.73 1.42 -9.98
CA THR A 53 -14.11 1.88 -9.86
C THR A 53 -15.07 1.19 -10.84
N ASP A 54 -14.65 0.95 -12.07
CA ASP A 54 -15.48 0.33 -13.12
C ASP A 54 -15.41 -1.19 -13.16
N LYS A 55 -14.58 -1.79 -12.32
CA LYS A 55 -14.37 -3.23 -12.35
C LYS A 55 -15.47 -3.96 -11.58
N ASP A 56 -15.70 -5.21 -11.92
CA ASP A 56 -16.67 -6.07 -11.24
C ASP A 56 -16.06 -6.79 -10.02
N PHE A 57 -14.89 -6.33 -9.58
CA PHE A 57 -14.21 -6.86 -8.41
C PHE A 57 -13.60 -5.71 -7.59
N GLY A 58 -13.22 -6.00 -6.36
CA GLY A 58 -12.44 -5.09 -5.53
C GLY A 58 -11.03 -5.62 -5.29
N LEU A 59 -10.22 -4.86 -4.55
CA LEU A 59 -8.88 -5.27 -4.18
C LEU A 59 -8.66 -5.11 -2.69
N ASP A 60 -8.04 -6.12 -2.07
CA ASP A 60 -7.47 -6.03 -0.74
C ASP A 60 -5.95 -6.06 -0.90
N ILE A 61 -5.30 -4.98 -0.50
CA ILE A 61 -3.86 -4.80 -0.66
C ILE A 61 -3.19 -4.83 0.70
N ALA A 62 -2.14 -5.63 0.85
CA ALA A 62 -1.32 -5.63 2.06
C ALA A 62 0.05 -5.07 1.74
N LEU A 63 0.44 -4.01 2.46
CA LEU A 63 1.73 -3.35 2.31
C LEU A 63 2.54 -3.60 3.58
N THR A 64 3.68 -4.27 3.44
CA THR A 64 4.51 -4.69 4.56
C THR A 64 5.93 -4.13 4.41
N ALA A 65 6.43 -3.48 5.45
CA ALA A 65 7.83 -3.06 5.49
C ALA A 65 8.74 -4.28 5.55
N THR A 66 9.80 -4.29 4.73
CA THR A 66 10.74 -5.41 4.64
C THR A 66 12.16 -5.03 4.95
N SER A 67 12.39 -3.85 5.51
CA SER A 67 13.71 -3.32 5.79
C SER A 67 13.69 -2.55 7.11
N ASN A 68 14.83 -2.50 7.79
CA ASN A 68 14.99 -1.73 9.02
C ASN A 68 15.55 -0.32 8.76
N GLN A 69 15.61 0.11 7.52
CA GLN A 69 16.04 1.48 7.20
C GLN A 69 15.02 2.49 7.68
N LYS A 70 15.51 3.61 8.21
CA LYS A 70 14.63 4.68 8.66
C LYS A 70 13.83 5.21 7.47
N PRO A 71 12.50 5.25 7.58
CA PRO A 71 11.67 5.72 6.48
C PRO A 71 11.74 7.24 6.37
N THR A 72 11.77 7.73 5.13
CA THR A 72 11.47 9.12 4.83
C THR A 72 10.19 9.12 3.99
N PHE A 73 9.40 10.17 4.10
CA PHE A 73 8.16 10.26 3.33
C PHE A 73 8.43 10.12 1.82
N ARG A 74 9.45 10.82 1.33
CA ARG A 74 9.79 10.81 -0.10
C ARG A 74 10.12 9.42 -0.61
N ARG A 75 10.91 8.65 0.15
CA ARG A 75 11.29 7.29 -0.25
C ARG A 75 10.06 6.38 -0.24
N ILE A 76 9.24 6.48 0.79
CA ILE A 76 8.01 5.70 0.89
C ILE A 76 7.07 6.03 -0.26
N GLU A 77 6.89 7.31 -0.58
CA GLU A 77 6.03 7.73 -1.66
C GLU A 77 6.49 7.20 -3.01
N THR A 78 7.79 7.25 -3.29
CA THR A 78 8.34 6.72 -4.52
C THR A 78 8.01 5.24 -4.69
N VAL A 79 8.19 4.45 -3.62
CA VAL A 79 7.88 3.02 -3.64
C VAL A 79 6.38 2.79 -3.76
N MET A 80 5.58 3.57 -3.03
CA MET A 80 4.12 3.46 -3.07
C MET A 80 3.59 3.66 -4.48
N ILE A 81 4.03 4.70 -5.16
CA ILE A 81 3.62 4.99 -6.54
C ILE A 81 3.96 3.82 -7.45
N ALA A 82 5.18 3.28 -7.32
CA ALA A 82 5.60 2.14 -8.14
C ALA A 82 4.74 0.90 -7.89
N ILE A 83 4.41 0.63 -6.61
CA ILE A 83 3.57 -0.51 -6.24
C ILE A 83 2.16 -0.37 -6.83
N LEU A 84 1.54 0.80 -6.66
CA LEU A 84 0.18 1.01 -7.14
C LEU A 84 0.09 0.92 -8.67
N LYS A 85 1.06 1.48 -9.37
CA LYS A 85 1.13 1.35 -10.83
C LYS A 85 1.34 -0.09 -11.28
N GLY A 86 2.16 -0.84 -10.54
CA GLY A 86 2.41 -2.25 -10.84
C GLY A 86 1.15 -3.10 -10.71
N ILE A 87 0.35 -2.88 -9.66
CA ILE A 87 -0.91 -3.59 -9.46
C ILE A 87 -1.86 -3.33 -10.62
N ILE A 88 -2.01 -2.08 -11.02
CA ILE A 88 -2.89 -1.69 -12.12
C ILE A 88 -2.42 -2.32 -13.42
N TYR A 89 -1.13 -2.29 -13.68
CA TYR A 89 -0.55 -2.88 -14.88
C TYR A 89 -0.89 -4.38 -14.97
N GLU A 90 -0.75 -5.11 -13.87
CA GLU A 90 -1.09 -6.53 -13.83
C GLU A 90 -2.57 -6.78 -14.10
N GLU A 91 -3.46 -5.96 -13.51
CA GLU A 91 -4.89 -6.16 -13.66
C GLU A 91 -5.41 -5.76 -15.04
N ASP A 92 -4.75 -4.85 -15.73
CA ASP A 92 -5.13 -4.43 -17.06
C ASP A 92 -4.57 -5.36 -18.17
N ASN A 93 -3.67 -6.24 -17.81
CA ASN A 93 -3.10 -7.23 -18.69
C ASN A 93 -3.53 -8.63 -18.28
#